data_336e70366fc5485d5ed87ae9db13eb08
#
_entry.id   336e70366fc5485d5ed87ae9db13eb08
#
_cell.length_a   1.000
_cell.length_b   1.000
_cell.length_c   1.000
_cell.angle_alpha   90.00
_cell.angle_beta   90.00
_cell.angle_gamma   90.00
#
_symmetry.space_group_name_H-M   'P 1'
#
loop_
_entity.id
_entity.type
_entity.pdbx_description
1 polymer ?
#
loop_
_entity_poly.entity_id
_entity_poly.type
_entity_poly.pdbx_seq_one_letter_code
_entity_poly.pdbx_strand_id
1 'polypeptide(L)'
;MGEWFEDESFWRELYPFMFSEERFRIAEEQIEKVLALVGYKEGAVLDLCCGPGRHSLALARRGIQVTAVDRSEFLLTKAEAEAAKLDLEIEFVLDDMRQFVRSNHFSLVLNMLTSFGYFDDKEDDLKVLRNAYQSLEAGGSILIDIFGKEPLAMKYRATNSTQLADGVLLIERNEICEDWTRCRNEWVLVEGATARRFNFQTRLYSGQEMKDMLRGAGFEEVALFGDLDGNEYGVNANRLIALGRKSHSQNFA
;
A
#
# COMPACT_ATOMS: atom_id res chain seq x y z
N MET A 1 -16.04 -18.54 0.86
CA MET A 1 -15.98 -17.46 -0.14
C MET A 1 -14.52 -17.04 -0.23
N GLY A 2 -13.99 -16.75 -1.44
CA GLY A 2 -12.64 -16.20 -1.56
C GLY A 2 -12.54 -14.80 -0.92
N GLU A 3 -11.34 -14.38 -0.64
CA GLU A 3 -11.05 -13.02 -0.13
C GLU A 3 -11.39 -12.00 -1.23
N TRP A 4 -11.99 -10.86 -0.90
CA TRP A 4 -12.50 -9.88 -1.87
C TRP A 4 -11.44 -9.37 -2.84
N PHE A 5 -10.18 -9.26 -2.40
CA PHE A 5 -9.05 -8.81 -3.21
C PHE A 5 -8.55 -9.87 -4.21
N GLU A 6 -9.10 -11.11 -4.15
CA GLU A 6 -8.88 -12.17 -5.12
C GLU A 6 -9.81 -12.06 -6.34
N ASP A 7 -10.86 -11.24 -6.25
CA ASP A 7 -11.79 -11.05 -7.34
C ASP A 7 -11.18 -10.14 -8.43
N GLU A 8 -10.69 -10.73 -9.49
CA GLU A 8 -10.16 -10.02 -10.66
C GLU A 8 -11.19 -9.09 -11.32
N SER A 9 -12.50 -9.37 -11.18
CA SER A 9 -13.55 -8.49 -11.72
C SER A 9 -13.60 -7.17 -10.96
N PHE A 10 -13.36 -7.19 -9.65
CA PHE A 10 -13.23 -6.00 -8.82
C PHE A 10 -12.14 -5.04 -9.37
N TRP A 11 -10.96 -5.59 -9.64
CA TRP A 11 -9.85 -4.79 -10.16
C TRP A 11 -10.09 -4.30 -11.57
N ARG A 12 -10.66 -5.12 -12.46
CA ARG A 12 -10.96 -4.74 -13.86
C ARG A 12 -11.98 -3.62 -13.95
N GLU A 13 -13.06 -3.72 -13.18
CA GLU A 13 -14.16 -2.75 -13.23
C GLU A 13 -13.80 -1.43 -12.56
N LEU A 14 -13.01 -1.47 -11.48
CA LEU A 14 -12.58 -0.27 -10.76
C LEU A 14 -11.30 0.36 -11.33
N TYR A 15 -10.59 -0.32 -12.23
CA TYR A 15 -9.32 0.14 -12.78
C TYR A 15 -9.36 1.59 -13.32
N PRO A 16 -10.33 2.01 -14.15
CA PRO A 16 -10.35 3.37 -14.68
C PRO A 16 -10.48 4.45 -13.63
N PHE A 17 -11.08 4.11 -12.48
CA PHE A 17 -11.34 5.04 -11.38
C PHE A 17 -10.21 5.05 -10.34
N MET A 18 -9.63 3.89 -10.07
CA MET A 18 -8.56 3.75 -9.07
C MET A 18 -7.19 4.13 -9.62
N PHE A 19 -6.96 4.01 -10.94
CA PHE A 19 -5.64 4.13 -11.56
C PHE A 19 -5.65 5.09 -12.75
N SER A 20 -6.12 6.33 -12.51
CA SER A 20 -6.11 7.40 -13.53
C SER A 20 -4.69 7.86 -13.86
N GLU A 21 -4.48 8.47 -15.03
CA GLU A 21 -3.20 9.05 -15.43
C GLU A 21 -2.66 10.06 -14.40
N GLU A 22 -3.53 10.85 -13.79
CA GLU A 22 -3.18 11.80 -12.74
C GLU A 22 -2.55 11.09 -11.53
N ARG A 23 -3.04 9.92 -11.15
CA ARG A 23 -2.48 9.13 -10.05
C ARG A 23 -1.10 8.57 -10.37
N PHE A 24 -0.82 8.26 -11.64
CA PHE A 24 0.53 7.91 -12.09
C PHE A 24 1.48 9.11 -12.03
N ARG A 25 1.01 10.29 -12.41
CA ARG A 25 1.79 11.53 -12.31
C ARG A 25 2.12 11.89 -10.87
N ILE A 26 1.16 11.76 -9.96
CA ILE A 26 1.36 12.00 -8.53
C ILE A 26 2.36 11.00 -7.92
N ALA A 27 2.44 9.78 -8.42
CA ALA A 27 3.38 8.77 -7.91
C ALA A 27 4.85 9.19 -8.05
N GLU A 28 5.20 10.01 -9.04
CA GLU A 28 6.56 10.56 -9.19
C GLU A 28 6.96 11.43 -7.99
N GLU A 29 6.08 12.35 -7.57
CA GLU A 29 6.29 13.19 -6.40
C GLU A 29 6.26 12.36 -5.10
N GLN A 30 5.36 11.39 -5.02
CA GLN A 30 5.28 10.48 -3.86
C GLN A 30 6.60 9.74 -3.67
N ILE A 31 7.19 9.18 -4.73
CA ILE A 31 8.46 8.45 -4.63
C ILE A 31 9.61 9.38 -4.25
N GLU A 32 9.67 10.60 -4.77
CA GLU A 32 10.67 11.57 -4.35
C GLU A 32 10.62 11.82 -2.83
N LYS A 33 9.42 12.06 -2.29
CA LYS A 33 9.18 12.26 -0.86
C LYS A 33 9.50 11.00 -0.04
N VAL A 34 9.11 9.82 -0.52
CA VAL A 34 9.43 8.54 0.13
C VAL A 34 10.92 8.35 0.26
N LEU A 35 11.68 8.49 -0.83
CA LEU A 35 13.13 8.32 -0.82
C LEU A 35 13.84 9.31 0.12
N ALA A 36 13.37 10.56 0.16
CA ALA A 36 13.86 11.57 1.09
C ALA A 36 13.53 11.20 2.56
N LEU A 37 12.27 10.81 2.84
CA LEU A 37 11.79 10.50 4.18
C LEU A 37 12.52 9.30 4.79
N VAL A 38 12.75 8.24 4.00
CA VAL A 38 13.47 7.05 4.46
C VAL A 38 14.99 7.24 4.47
N GLY A 39 15.50 8.31 3.85
CA GLY A 39 16.93 8.56 3.68
C GLY A 39 17.59 7.53 2.76
N TYR A 40 16.88 7.12 1.69
CA TYR A 40 17.37 6.14 0.72
C TYR A 40 18.68 6.59 0.08
N LYS A 41 19.63 5.67 -0.05
CA LYS A 41 20.93 5.90 -0.69
C LYS A 41 21.07 5.11 -1.99
N GLU A 42 20.98 3.80 -1.87
CA GLU A 42 21.17 2.85 -2.96
C GLU A 42 20.57 1.48 -2.58
N GLY A 43 20.58 0.54 -3.50
CA GLY A 43 20.11 -0.84 -3.31
C GLY A 43 18.82 -1.13 -4.06
N ALA A 44 18.38 -2.39 -4.01
CA ALA A 44 17.13 -2.82 -4.63
C ALA A 44 15.92 -2.44 -3.78
N VAL A 45 14.80 -2.13 -4.43
CA VAL A 45 13.53 -1.78 -3.80
C VAL A 45 12.48 -2.84 -4.12
N LEU A 46 11.75 -3.28 -3.10
CA LEU A 46 10.55 -4.09 -3.23
C LEU A 46 9.31 -3.19 -3.17
N ASP A 47 8.51 -3.18 -4.22
CA ASP A 47 7.16 -2.59 -4.23
C ASP A 47 6.14 -3.70 -4.02
N LEU A 48 5.66 -3.85 -2.78
CA LEU A 48 4.80 -4.94 -2.34
C LEU A 48 3.33 -4.52 -2.44
N CYS A 49 2.53 -5.27 -3.20
CA CYS A 49 1.20 -4.90 -3.70
C CYS A 49 1.28 -3.70 -4.65
N CYS A 50 2.12 -3.84 -5.68
CA CYS A 50 2.44 -2.76 -6.62
C CYS A 50 1.25 -2.31 -7.48
N GLY A 51 0.20 -3.15 -7.59
CA GLY A 51 -0.92 -2.90 -8.48
C GLY A 51 -0.46 -2.74 -9.94
N PRO A 52 -0.94 -1.72 -10.67
CA PRO A 52 -0.48 -1.46 -12.04
C PRO A 52 0.87 -0.74 -12.12
N GLY A 53 1.68 -0.78 -11.06
CA GLY A 53 3.09 -0.40 -11.07
C GLY A 53 3.40 1.09 -10.98
N ARG A 54 2.48 1.95 -10.54
CA ARG A 54 2.73 3.41 -10.57
C ARG A 54 3.96 3.85 -9.77
N HIS A 55 4.22 3.27 -8.60
CA HIS A 55 5.42 3.56 -7.82
C HIS A 55 6.63 2.82 -8.36
N SER A 56 6.46 1.57 -8.82
CA SER A 56 7.52 0.80 -9.47
C SER A 56 8.09 1.50 -10.70
N LEU A 57 7.22 2.06 -11.56
CA LEU A 57 7.62 2.85 -12.73
C LEU A 57 8.38 4.12 -12.32
N ALA A 58 7.90 4.83 -11.30
CA ALA A 58 8.55 6.03 -10.79
C ALA A 58 9.94 5.75 -10.20
N LEU A 59 10.13 4.61 -9.53
CA LEU A 59 11.43 4.13 -9.03
C LEU A 59 12.37 3.75 -10.18
N ALA A 60 11.88 2.97 -11.16
CA ALA A 60 12.68 2.50 -12.28
C ALA A 60 13.17 3.65 -13.18
N ARG A 61 12.35 4.70 -13.39
CA ARG A 61 12.77 5.93 -14.08
C ARG A 61 13.95 6.65 -13.42
N ARG A 62 14.18 6.42 -12.14
CA ARG A 62 15.32 6.94 -11.38
C ARG A 62 16.53 6.02 -11.42
N GLY A 63 16.47 4.93 -12.22
CA GLY A 63 17.53 3.93 -12.33
C GLY A 63 17.61 2.99 -11.12
N ILE A 64 16.59 2.95 -10.27
CA ILE A 64 16.53 2.06 -9.12
C ILE A 64 16.09 0.68 -9.57
N GLN A 65 16.79 -0.36 -9.10
CA GLN A 65 16.39 -1.75 -9.34
C GLN A 65 15.12 -2.06 -8.54
N VAL A 66 14.07 -2.50 -9.23
CA VAL A 66 12.75 -2.73 -8.63
C VAL A 66 12.31 -4.17 -8.85
N THR A 67 11.88 -4.81 -7.76
CA THR A 67 11.03 -6.01 -7.80
C THR A 67 9.62 -5.58 -7.38
N ALA A 68 8.65 -5.77 -8.25
CA ALA A 68 7.26 -5.38 -8.09
C ALA A 68 6.38 -6.62 -7.92
N VAL A 69 5.76 -6.77 -6.75
CA VAL A 69 4.97 -7.96 -6.40
C VAL A 69 3.50 -7.57 -6.28
N ASP A 70 2.64 -8.29 -6.97
CA ASP A 70 1.19 -8.22 -6.79
C ASP A 70 0.57 -9.60 -7.02
N ARG A 71 -0.60 -9.84 -6.45
CA ARG A 71 -1.31 -11.10 -6.67
C ARG A 71 -2.29 -11.06 -7.83
N SER A 72 -2.67 -9.87 -8.32
CA SER A 72 -3.55 -9.69 -9.46
C SER A 72 -2.77 -9.79 -10.78
N GLU A 73 -3.02 -10.84 -11.53
CA GLU A 73 -2.44 -11.02 -12.86
C GLU A 73 -2.87 -9.89 -13.81
N PHE A 74 -4.12 -9.42 -13.67
CA PHE A 74 -4.62 -8.29 -14.46
C PHE A 74 -3.84 -7.01 -14.20
N LEU A 75 -3.58 -6.67 -12.93
CA LEU A 75 -2.85 -5.46 -12.58
C LEU A 75 -1.39 -5.55 -13.00
N LEU A 76 -0.73 -6.70 -12.81
CA LEU A 76 0.63 -6.92 -13.28
C LEU A 76 0.76 -6.82 -14.79
N THR A 77 -0.20 -7.39 -15.56
CA THR A 77 -0.22 -7.24 -17.02
C THR A 77 -0.28 -5.75 -17.44
N LYS A 78 -1.01 -4.91 -16.68
CA LYS A 78 -1.03 -3.46 -16.92
C LYS A 78 0.31 -2.81 -16.60
N ALA A 79 0.94 -3.20 -15.49
CA ALA A 79 2.25 -2.68 -15.08
C ALA A 79 3.34 -3.04 -16.10
N GLU A 80 3.39 -4.29 -16.54
CA GLU A 80 4.31 -4.78 -17.56
C GLU A 80 4.16 -4.02 -18.89
N ALA A 81 2.91 -3.81 -19.33
CA ALA A 81 2.63 -3.07 -20.56
C ALA A 81 3.10 -1.60 -20.49
N GLU A 82 2.94 -0.95 -19.32
CA GLU A 82 3.43 0.42 -19.12
C GLU A 82 4.97 0.47 -19.01
N ALA A 83 5.60 -0.48 -18.32
CA ALA A 83 7.06 -0.57 -18.28
C ALA A 83 7.68 -0.76 -19.66
N ALA A 84 7.10 -1.67 -20.46
CA ALA A 84 7.55 -1.92 -21.84
C ALA A 84 7.43 -0.68 -22.75
N LYS A 85 6.34 0.10 -22.63
CA LYS A 85 6.18 1.35 -23.40
C LYS A 85 7.24 2.40 -23.06
N LEU A 86 7.75 2.35 -21.84
CA LEU A 86 8.70 3.32 -21.30
C LEU A 86 10.15 2.84 -21.34
N ASP A 87 10.39 1.64 -21.89
CA ASP A 87 11.70 0.97 -21.93
C ASP A 87 12.34 0.87 -20.53
N LEU A 88 11.53 0.49 -19.54
CA LEU A 88 11.95 0.33 -18.15
C LEU A 88 12.10 -1.14 -17.78
N GLU A 89 13.21 -1.49 -17.13
CA GLU A 89 13.44 -2.82 -16.59
C GLU A 89 12.92 -2.90 -15.16
N ILE A 90 11.89 -3.74 -14.94
CA ILE A 90 11.28 -4.03 -13.64
C ILE A 90 11.04 -5.53 -13.57
N GLU A 91 11.41 -6.16 -12.47
CA GLU A 91 11.05 -7.54 -12.21
C GLU A 91 9.63 -7.60 -11.65
N PHE A 92 8.68 -8.11 -12.42
CA PHE A 92 7.31 -8.33 -11.96
C PHE A 92 7.13 -9.77 -11.48
N VAL A 93 6.51 -9.93 -10.30
CA VAL A 93 6.31 -11.23 -9.65
C VAL A 93 4.84 -11.37 -9.26
N LEU A 94 4.17 -12.40 -9.80
CA LEU A 94 2.83 -12.79 -9.41
C LEU A 94 2.91 -13.62 -8.12
N ASP A 95 2.69 -13.00 -6.97
CA ASP A 95 2.74 -13.67 -5.67
C ASP A 95 1.87 -12.96 -4.63
N ASP A 96 1.58 -13.64 -3.53
CA ASP A 96 0.88 -13.09 -2.36
C ASP A 96 1.90 -12.51 -1.38
N MET A 97 1.64 -11.29 -0.87
CA MET A 97 2.52 -10.65 0.12
C MET A 97 2.72 -11.47 1.40
N ARG A 98 1.81 -12.43 1.70
CA ARG A 98 1.96 -13.38 2.80
C ARG A 98 2.99 -14.48 2.51
N GLN A 99 3.44 -14.64 1.26
CA GLN A 99 4.31 -15.73 0.82
C GLN A 99 5.64 -15.22 0.29
N PHE A 100 5.66 -14.07 -0.37
CA PHE A 100 6.86 -13.52 -0.97
C PHE A 100 7.93 -13.22 0.07
N VAL A 101 9.11 -13.83 -0.11
CA VAL A 101 10.32 -13.59 0.67
C VAL A 101 11.54 -13.71 -0.24
N ARG A 102 12.43 -12.72 -0.14
CA ARG A 102 13.78 -12.78 -0.76
C ARG A 102 14.79 -12.28 0.26
N SER A 103 15.36 -13.20 1.02
CA SER A 103 16.17 -12.89 2.22
C SER A 103 17.33 -11.94 1.95
N ASN A 104 17.43 -10.87 2.76
CA ASN A 104 18.53 -9.90 2.78
C ASN A 104 18.86 -9.34 1.38
N HIS A 105 17.84 -8.92 0.65
CA HIS A 105 18.00 -8.49 -0.74
C HIS A 105 17.65 -7.03 -1.00
N PHE A 106 16.73 -6.46 -0.22
CA PHE A 106 16.21 -5.12 -0.47
C PHE A 106 16.71 -4.11 0.57
N SER A 107 17.06 -2.92 0.11
CA SER A 107 17.35 -1.78 0.99
C SER A 107 16.06 -1.08 1.44
N LEU A 108 14.98 -1.21 0.66
CA LEU A 108 13.68 -0.62 0.95
C LEU A 108 12.54 -1.54 0.52
N VAL A 109 11.55 -1.68 1.38
CA VAL A 109 10.25 -2.30 1.08
C VAL A 109 9.18 -1.23 1.15
N LEU A 110 8.35 -1.12 0.12
CA LEU A 110 7.19 -0.24 0.07
C LEU A 110 5.89 -1.06 0.13
N ASN A 111 4.93 -0.61 0.92
CA ASN A 111 3.54 -1.06 0.85
C ASN A 111 2.66 0.17 0.95
N MET A 112 2.19 0.63 -0.20
CA MET A 112 1.63 1.97 -0.36
C MET A 112 0.11 1.95 -0.56
N LEU A 113 -0.51 3.06 -0.20
CA LEU A 113 -1.90 3.40 -0.53
C LEU A 113 -2.94 2.39 -0.04
N THR A 114 -2.76 1.97 1.23
CA THR A 114 -3.72 1.12 1.95
C THR A 114 -3.80 -0.31 1.40
N SER A 115 -2.67 -0.86 0.96
CA SER A 115 -2.56 -2.28 0.60
C SER A 115 -2.34 -3.19 1.83
N PHE A 116 -2.07 -2.62 3.00
CA PHE A 116 -1.91 -3.34 4.26
C PHE A 116 -3.23 -3.37 5.05
N GLY A 117 -3.55 -4.52 5.69
CA GLY A 117 -4.77 -4.69 6.49
C GLY A 117 -5.95 -5.30 5.73
N TYR A 118 -5.69 -6.05 4.65
CA TYR A 118 -6.75 -6.70 3.87
C TYR A 118 -7.25 -8.01 4.50
N PHE A 119 -6.41 -8.66 5.31
CA PHE A 119 -6.68 -10.02 5.80
C PHE A 119 -7.64 -10.07 6.97
N ASP A 120 -8.42 -11.15 7.04
CA ASP A 120 -9.30 -11.40 8.16
C ASP A 120 -8.53 -11.77 9.42
N ASP A 121 -7.44 -12.53 9.29
CA ASP A 121 -6.55 -12.84 10.42
C ASP A 121 -5.46 -11.77 10.54
N LYS A 122 -5.33 -11.18 11.74
CA LYS A 122 -4.26 -10.22 12.05
C LYS A 122 -2.87 -10.84 12.01
N GLU A 123 -2.77 -12.16 12.22
CA GLU A 123 -1.49 -12.87 12.10
C GLU A 123 -0.98 -12.88 10.66
N ASP A 124 -1.85 -12.84 9.65
CA ASP A 124 -1.46 -12.69 8.26
C ASP A 124 -0.81 -11.32 8.01
N ASP A 125 -1.35 -10.24 8.58
CA ASP A 125 -0.70 -8.92 8.52
C ASP A 125 0.69 -8.94 9.19
N LEU A 126 0.82 -9.59 10.35
CA LEU A 126 2.11 -9.75 11.02
C LEU A 126 3.08 -10.61 10.22
N LYS A 127 2.59 -11.64 9.55
CA LYS A 127 3.40 -12.47 8.65
C LYS A 127 3.96 -11.65 7.48
N VAL A 128 3.17 -10.75 6.89
CA VAL A 128 3.66 -9.82 5.86
C VAL A 128 4.83 -8.99 6.38
N LEU A 129 4.71 -8.44 7.58
CA LEU A 129 5.79 -7.63 8.18
C LEU A 129 7.06 -8.45 8.45
N ARG A 130 6.92 -9.70 8.93
CA ARG A 130 8.05 -10.62 9.14
C ARG A 130 8.72 -10.99 7.81
N ASN A 131 7.96 -11.22 6.76
CA ASN A 131 8.45 -11.49 5.42
C ASN A 131 9.24 -10.29 4.86
N ALA A 132 8.69 -9.08 5.02
CA ALA A 132 9.36 -7.84 4.65
C ALA A 132 10.67 -7.66 5.45
N TYR A 133 10.64 -7.88 6.78
CA TYR A 133 11.83 -7.81 7.62
C TYR A 133 12.92 -8.81 7.18
N GLN A 134 12.53 -10.05 6.85
CA GLN A 134 13.45 -11.06 6.34
C GLN A 134 14.01 -10.68 4.98
N SER A 135 13.22 -10.02 4.14
CA SER A 135 13.61 -9.61 2.79
C SER A 135 14.53 -8.39 2.77
N LEU A 136 14.51 -7.58 3.83
CA LEU A 136 15.39 -6.43 3.98
C LEU A 136 16.82 -6.85 4.34
N GLU A 137 17.80 -6.18 3.76
CA GLU A 137 19.19 -6.21 4.19
C GLU A 137 19.39 -5.50 5.54
N ALA A 138 20.54 -5.66 6.17
CA ALA A 138 20.87 -4.94 7.40
C ALA A 138 20.89 -3.43 7.13
N GLY A 139 20.20 -2.65 7.97
CA GLY A 139 19.99 -1.21 7.80
C GLY A 139 18.86 -0.83 6.83
N GLY A 140 18.25 -1.81 6.17
CA GLY A 140 17.12 -1.58 5.28
C GLY A 140 15.85 -1.14 6.00
N SER A 141 14.89 -0.60 5.26
CA SER A 141 13.69 0.00 5.82
C SER A 141 12.42 -0.49 5.13
N ILE A 142 11.31 -0.54 5.87
CA ILE A 142 9.97 -0.67 5.32
C ILE A 142 9.20 0.64 5.50
N LEU A 143 8.46 1.07 4.48
CA LEU A 143 7.49 2.15 4.58
C LEU A 143 6.10 1.63 4.22
N ILE A 144 5.14 1.84 5.13
CA ILE A 144 3.73 1.46 4.98
C ILE A 144 2.89 2.73 5.00
N ASP A 145 2.01 2.87 4.02
CA ASP A 145 1.10 4.01 3.88
C ASP A 145 -0.35 3.53 3.93
N ILE A 146 -1.05 3.84 5.03
CA ILE A 146 -2.46 3.47 5.27
C ILE A 146 -3.30 4.62 5.80
N PHE A 147 -4.60 4.41 5.89
CA PHE A 147 -5.47 5.26 6.71
C PHE A 147 -5.40 4.84 8.17
N GLY A 148 -5.02 5.78 9.05
CA GLY A 148 -4.97 5.55 10.49
C GLY A 148 -6.30 5.79 11.19
N LYS A 149 -6.51 5.14 12.35
CA LYS A 149 -7.72 5.32 13.17
C LYS A 149 -7.90 6.75 13.64
N GLU A 150 -6.82 7.43 14.06
CA GLU A 150 -6.88 8.76 14.64
C GLU A 150 -7.42 9.81 13.65
N PRO A 151 -6.88 9.97 12.42
CA PRO A 151 -7.45 10.88 11.45
C PRO A 151 -8.82 10.42 10.95
N LEU A 152 -9.07 9.10 10.88
CA LEU A 152 -10.37 8.58 10.50
C LEU A 152 -11.44 8.99 11.51
N ALA A 153 -11.16 8.92 12.82
CA ALA A 153 -12.09 9.31 13.86
C ALA A 153 -12.52 10.80 13.76
N MET A 154 -11.59 11.67 13.33
CA MET A 154 -11.88 13.09 13.11
C MET A 154 -12.66 13.37 11.83
N LYS A 155 -12.38 12.61 10.77
CA LYS A 155 -12.87 12.91 9.40
C LYS A 155 -13.94 11.92 8.93
N TYR A 156 -14.34 10.97 9.79
CA TYR A 156 -15.27 9.90 9.41
C TYR A 156 -16.56 10.43 8.80
N ARG A 157 -16.90 9.88 7.66
CA ARG A 157 -18.18 10.06 6.99
C ARG A 157 -18.72 8.68 6.60
N ALA A 158 -19.92 8.35 7.10
CA ALA A 158 -20.58 7.08 6.78
C ALA A 158 -20.93 6.98 5.28
N THR A 159 -21.16 8.13 4.64
CA THR A 159 -21.44 8.18 3.19
C THR A 159 -20.73 9.38 2.58
N ASN A 160 -20.09 9.16 1.45
CA ASN A 160 -19.51 10.17 0.60
C ASN A 160 -19.94 9.96 -0.86
N SER A 161 -19.86 10.99 -1.69
CA SER A 161 -20.08 10.86 -3.12
C SER A 161 -19.15 11.78 -3.89
N THR A 162 -18.58 11.26 -4.98
CA THR A 162 -17.65 11.99 -5.83
C THR A 162 -18.07 11.84 -7.29
N GLN A 163 -18.21 12.99 -7.99
CA GLN A 163 -18.38 12.99 -9.43
C GLN A 163 -17.02 12.67 -10.06
N LEU A 164 -16.93 11.55 -10.76
CA LEU A 164 -15.76 11.14 -11.54
C LEU A 164 -15.83 11.73 -12.95
N ALA A 165 -14.78 11.48 -13.74
CA ALA A 165 -14.78 11.82 -15.16
C ALA A 165 -15.96 11.14 -15.90
N ASP A 166 -16.36 11.69 -17.03
CA ASP A 166 -17.39 11.14 -17.90
C ASP A 166 -18.80 11.00 -17.26
N GLY A 167 -19.04 11.74 -16.17
CA GLY A 167 -20.36 11.78 -15.53
C GLY A 167 -20.67 10.59 -14.61
N VAL A 168 -19.69 9.72 -14.36
CA VAL A 168 -19.82 8.60 -13.40
C VAL A 168 -19.86 9.15 -11.97
N LEU A 169 -20.80 8.67 -11.16
CA LEU A 169 -20.90 8.99 -9.74
C LEU A 169 -20.42 7.81 -8.93
N LEU A 170 -19.37 8.02 -8.12
CA LEU A 170 -18.93 7.07 -7.08
C LEU A 170 -19.63 7.45 -5.77
N ILE A 171 -20.37 6.52 -5.19
CA ILE A 171 -20.93 6.60 -3.85
C ILE A 171 -20.16 5.64 -2.96
N GLU A 172 -19.57 6.14 -1.90
CA GLU A 172 -18.83 5.37 -0.90
C GLU A 172 -19.66 5.31 0.38
N ARG A 173 -19.92 4.10 0.86
CA ARG A 173 -20.54 3.86 2.16
C ARG A 173 -19.57 3.11 3.03
N ASN A 174 -19.28 3.69 4.20
CA ASN A 174 -18.27 3.17 5.12
C ASN A 174 -18.93 2.88 6.46
N GLU A 175 -18.72 1.71 6.99
CA GLU A 175 -19.19 1.29 8.31
C GLU A 175 -18.00 0.85 9.17
N ILE A 176 -17.76 1.58 10.26
CA ILE A 176 -16.78 1.17 11.26
C ILE A 176 -17.44 0.11 12.14
N CYS A 177 -16.82 -1.04 12.27
CA CYS A 177 -17.33 -2.19 12.99
C CYS A 177 -16.25 -2.89 13.82
N GLU A 178 -16.65 -3.93 14.55
CA GLU A 178 -15.75 -4.77 15.37
C GLU A 178 -14.84 -3.93 16.28
N ASP A 179 -15.46 -3.05 17.09
CA ASP A 179 -14.75 -2.19 18.06
C ASP A 179 -13.63 -1.35 17.42
N TRP A 180 -13.90 -0.73 16.27
CA TRP A 180 -12.93 0.06 15.52
C TRP A 180 -11.74 -0.72 14.94
N THR A 181 -11.87 -2.02 14.79
CA THR A 181 -10.81 -2.83 14.15
C THR A 181 -11.01 -3.00 12.67
N ARG A 182 -12.23 -2.76 12.15
CA ARG A 182 -12.61 -2.97 10.75
C ARG A 182 -13.38 -1.79 10.18
N CYS A 183 -13.20 -1.59 8.88
CA CYS A 183 -14.07 -0.76 8.04
C CYS A 183 -14.65 -1.63 6.93
N ARG A 184 -15.98 -1.78 6.92
CA ARG A 184 -16.72 -2.33 5.78
C ARG A 184 -16.99 -1.21 4.80
N ASN A 185 -16.71 -1.45 3.53
CA ASN A 185 -16.88 -0.48 2.47
C ASN A 185 -17.85 -1.04 1.43
N GLU A 186 -18.83 -0.25 1.04
CA GLU A 186 -19.64 -0.47 -0.15
C GLU A 186 -19.38 0.70 -1.11
N TRP A 187 -18.81 0.40 -2.25
CA TRP A 187 -18.69 1.36 -3.34
C TRP A 187 -19.75 1.10 -4.39
N VAL A 188 -20.45 2.14 -4.81
CA VAL A 188 -21.46 2.07 -5.86
C VAL A 188 -21.06 3.03 -6.98
N LEU A 189 -20.73 2.47 -8.14
CA LEU A 189 -20.54 3.24 -9.37
C LEU A 189 -21.88 3.37 -10.09
N VAL A 190 -22.31 4.61 -10.34
CA VAL A 190 -23.52 4.92 -11.08
C VAL A 190 -23.14 5.56 -12.40
N GLU A 191 -23.51 4.90 -13.51
CA GLU A 191 -23.26 5.35 -14.86
C GLU A 191 -24.57 5.32 -15.65
N GLY A 192 -25.13 6.51 -15.91
CA GLY A 192 -26.47 6.64 -16.49
C GLY A 192 -27.54 5.96 -15.63
N ALA A 193 -28.21 4.93 -16.17
CA ALA A 193 -29.24 4.14 -15.47
C ALA A 193 -28.68 2.87 -14.81
N THR A 194 -27.38 2.62 -14.89
CA THR A 194 -26.72 1.40 -14.37
C THR A 194 -26.01 1.69 -13.07
N ALA A 195 -26.15 0.80 -12.09
CA ALA A 195 -25.39 0.87 -10.84
C ALA A 195 -24.69 -0.47 -10.56
N ARG A 196 -23.39 -0.43 -10.25
CA ARG A 196 -22.57 -1.58 -9.89
C ARG A 196 -22.07 -1.41 -8.46
N ARG A 197 -22.11 -2.48 -7.68
CA ARG A 197 -21.73 -2.49 -6.26
C ARG A 197 -20.50 -3.34 -6.02
N PHE A 198 -19.61 -2.83 -5.20
CA PHE A 198 -18.39 -3.48 -4.76
C PHE A 198 -18.32 -3.43 -3.24
N ASN A 199 -18.19 -4.60 -2.61
CA ASN A 199 -18.09 -4.71 -1.16
C ASN A 199 -16.71 -5.22 -0.81
N PHE A 200 -16.04 -4.54 0.13
CA PHE A 200 -14.75 -4.96 0.63
C PHE A 200 -14.58 -4.51 2.09
N GLN A 201 -13.64 -5.12 2.76
CA GLN A 201 -13.36 -4.83 4.16
C GLN A 201 -11.86 -4.67 4.36
N THR A 202 -11.49 -3.70 5.20
CA THR A 202 -10.10 -3.47 5.58
C THR A 202 -9.96 -3.41 7.08
N ARG A 203 -8.83 -3.86 7.60
CA ARG A 203 -8.47 -3.68 9.00
C ARG A 203 -7.97 -2.25 9.21
N LEU A 204 -8.39 -1.67 10.33
CA LEU A 204 -7.93 -0.35 10.77
C LEU A 204 -6.84 -0.49 11.81
N TYR A 205 -5.81 0.33 11.70
CA TYR A 205 -4.72 0.41 12.67
C TYR A 205 -4.59 1.83 13.23
N SER A 206 -4.40 1.93 14.53
CA SER A 206 -3.91 3.16 15.18
C SER A 206 -2.40 3.28 15.04
N GLY A 207 -1.86 4.46 15.28
CA GLY A 207 -0.41 4.63 15.29
C GLY A 207 0.30 3.72 16.30
N GLN A 208 -0.29 3.50 17.48
CA GLN A 208 0.30 2.60 18.48
C GLN A 208 0.28 1.14 18.02
N GLU A 209 -0.84 0.67 17.45
CA GLU A 209 -0.93 -0.69 16.93
C GLU A 209 0.09 -0.94 15.80
N MET A 210 0.33 0.04 14.91
CA MET A 210 1.35 -0.08 13.87
C MET A 210 2.76 -0.15 14.44
N LYS A 211 3.08 0.66 15.48
CA LYS A 211 4.36 0.55 16.19
C LYS A 211 4.56 -0.84 16.80
N ASP A 212 3.52 -1.37 17.44
CA ASP A 212 3.59 -2.68 18.11
C ASP A 212 3.73 -3.81 17.07
N MET A 213 3.02 -3.73 15.95
CA MET A 213 3.12 -4.67 14.84
C MET A 213 4.53 -4.68 14.24
N LEU A 214 5.10 -3.52 13.92
CA LEU A 214 6.45 -3.41 13.37
C LEU A 214 7.51 -3.93 14.36
N ARG A 215 7.42 -3.57 15.64
CA ARG A 215 8.31 -4.10 16.67
C ARG A 215 8.16 -5.61 16.84
N GLY A 216 6.93 -6.13 16.82
CA GLY A 216 6.64 -7.56 16.87
C GLY A 216 7.17 -8.34 15.65
N ALA A 217 7.41 -7.67 14.53
CA ALA A 217 8.06 -8.23 13.35
C ALA A 217 9.59 -8.15 13.38
N GLY A 218 10.19 -7.41 14.35
CA GLY A 218 11.63 -7.30 14.54
C GLY A 218 12.24 -5.93 14.22
N PHE A 219 11.45 -4.94 13.78
CA PHE A 219 11.96 -3.59 13.52
C PHE A 219 12.27 -2.86 14.83
N GLU A 220 13.50 -2.38 14.97
CA GLU A 220 13.96 -1.75 16.21
C GLU A 220 13.62 -0.26 16.27
N GLU A 221 13.85 0.44 15.17
CA GLU A 221 13.49 1.85 15.04
C GLU A 221 12.17 1.97 14.28
N VAL A 222 11.15 2.55 14.94
CA VAL A 222 9.84 2.77 14.35
C VAL A 222 9.42 4.22 14.50
N ALA A 223 9.18 4.89 13.37
CA ALA A 223 8.67 6.25 13.31
C ALA A 223 7.30 6.30 12.60
N LEU A 224 6.48 7.27 12.97
CA LEU A 224 5.19 7.52 12.32
C LEU A 224 5.13 8.97 11.84
N PHE A 225 4.56 9.15 10.66
CA PHE A 225 4.34 10.46 10.06
C PHE A 225 2.90 10.59 9.56
N GLY A 226 2.42 11.83 9.49
CA GLY A 226 1.07 12.18 9.05
C GLY A 226 0.91 12.26 7.54
N ASP A 227 2.01 12.32 6.82
CA ASP A 227 2.14 12.34 5.36
C ASP A 227 3.57 12.04 4.93
N LEU A 228 3.83 12.06 3.60
CA LEU A 228 5.15 11.82 3.03
C LEU A 228 6.11 13.02 3.15
N ASP A 229 5.63 14.20 3.58
CA ASP A 229 6.46 15.36 3.87
C ASP A 229 7.11 15.29 5.27
N GLY A 230 6.81 14.24 6.03
CA GLY A 230 7.37 14.01 7.36
C GLY A 230 6.66 14.76 8.48
N ASN A 231 5.46 15.29 8.24
CA ASN A 231 4.66 15.95 9.27
C ASN A 231 4.28 14.97 10.38
N GLU A 232 4.08 15.50 11.59
CA GLU A 232 3.73 14.70 12.77
C GLU A 232 2.41 13.93 12.56
N TYR A 233 2.40 12.66 12.97
CA TYR A 233 1.19 11.84 12.97
C TYR A 233 0.27 12.18 14.14
N GLY A 234 -1.01 12.34 13.86
CA GLY A 234 -2.04 12.59 14.87
C GLY A 234 -3.42 12.72 14.22
N VAL A 235 -4.38 13.22 14.98
CA VAL A 235 -5.80 13.33 14.55
C VAL A 235 -6.02 14.21 13.31
N ASN A 236 -5.12 15.16 13.06
CA ASN A 236 -5.17 16.04 11.90
C ASN A 236 -4.38 15.53 10.69
N ALA A 237 -3.71 14.38 10.82
CA ALA A 237 -2.93 13.78 9.75
C ALA A 237 -3.79 13.44 8.52
N ASN A 238 -3.18 13.34 7.37
CA ASN A 238 -3.86 12.86 6.16
C ASN A 238 -3.76 11.34 6.02
N ARG A 239 -2.64 10.78 6.44
CA ARG A 239 -2.32 9.36 6.36
C ARG A 239 -1.67 8.89 7.66
N LEU A 240 -1.49 7.59 7.79
CA LEU A 240 -0.56 6.96 8.72
C LEU A 240 0.58 6.38 7.87
N ILE A 241 1.71 7.07 7.87
CA ILE A 241 2.95 6.61 7.25
C ILE A 241 3.80 5.98 8.36
N ALA A 242 3.97 4.67 8.30
CA ALA A 242 4.76 3.94 9.27
C ALA A 242 6.10 3.50 8.66
N LEU A 243 7.19 3.93 9.27
CA LEU A 243 8.57 3.61 8.88
C LEU A 243 9.17 2.69 9.93
N GLY A 244 9.63 1.49 9.51
CA GLY A 244 10.39 0.57 10.34
C GLY A 244 11.79 0.36 9.77
N ARG A 245 12.83 0.35 10.62
CA ARG A 245 14.22 0.07 10.23
C ARG A 245 14.72 -1.23 10.82
N LYS A 246 15.37 -2.04 10.00
CA LYS A 246 16.12 -3.22 10.42
C LYS A 246 17.49 -2.78 10.89
N SER A 247 17.94 -3.26 12.05
CA SER A 247 19.26 -2.85 12.58
C SER A 247 20.42 -3.25 11.67
N HIS A 248 21.53 -2.51 11.77
CA HIS A 248 22.79 -2.83 11.08
C HIS A 248 23.52 -4.02 11.71
N SER A 249 23.21 -4.34 12.96
CA SER A 249 23.86 -5.43 13.70
C SER A 249 22.96 -6.67 13.69
N GLN A 250 23.35 -7.72 13.00
CA GLN A 250 22.95 -9.06 13.44
C GLN A 250 23.75 -9.37 14.70
N ASN A 251 23.20 -9.02 15.86
CA ASN A 251 23.72 -9.59 17.10
C ASN A 251 23.33 -11.07 17.11
N PHE A 252 24.21 -11.91 16.60
CA PHE A 252 24.19 -13.33 16.93
C PHE A 252 24.54 -13.44 18.42
N ALA A 253 23.52 -13.60 19.26
CA ALA A 253 23.67 -14.08 20.64
C ALA A 253 23.49 -15.61 20.64
#